data_0cb1d00e3b59aaaf9dc1f1a9b2438711
#
_entry.id   0cb1d00e3b59aaaf9dc1f1a9b2438711
#
_cell.length_a   1.000
_cell.length_b   1.000
_cell.length_c   1.000
_cell.angle_alpha   90.00
_cell.angle_beta   90.00
_cell.angle_gamma   90.00
#
_symmetry.space_group_name_H-M   'P 1'
#
loop_
_entity.id
_entity.type
_entity.pdbx_description
1 polymer ?
#
loop_
_entity_poly.entity_id
_entity_poly.type
_entity_poly.pdbx_seq_one_letter_code
_entity_poly.pdbx_strand_id
1 'polypeptide(L)'
;MTLRQLKEEKFRRLKQRYYQQNPSKWLSERFLEDEKNVIWSAYDNYENHEWDGSKDPFAQGWQALADNYFAGMESATGTGKTFFLARVVFWFLDCFEGSLVVTSAPVAGQLKTQLWSEIKTAFHKFKKIRPHAELYDSLRLLVDARGFSDLEEGEENLNAWQAIGVASRASSGSTSNVSRQGFHRKDMLIITEETPGMDIASMEAYINTCTGEHNLILAVGNPDAQTDTLHTFCQKPRVKHFIISSYDHPNIVGKKEIISGAITEISLNARKLEYGEDSPFFKSRARGISPAQSTDSLIKVSWIEKAINLDIPIDDSQNACGLDVANSVAGDKAAVAYGKANILLYLKEFQCPDASHLAYNLILDNEELLTQGLHNYNVPTCDDYDVAAEYIGVDSVGVGTSTINTLHNQGYKAQGLAGGQVVEAIIKDTNQKPLYSFASLRSQMYWELREDLRKEQVSIQITDIATLTRLKMELSEPKYQVNDKTIIVEKKESIKQRLGGKSPNLADVVVYWNWTRKGYFASKKVFLPFG
;
A
#
# COMPACT_ATOMS: atom_id res chain seq x y z
N MET A 1 54.61 -18.89 -6.17
CA MET A 1 53.93 -18.06 -7.19
C MET A 1 55.00 -17.41 -8.05
N THR A 2 54.95 -17.59 -9.37
CA THR A 2 55.93 -16.97 -10.29
C THR A 2 55.63 -15.46 -10.45
N LEU A 3 56.66 -14.69 -10.92
CA LEU A 3 56.50 -13.26 -11.20
C LEU A 3 55.35 -12.98 -12.21
N ARG A 4 55.15 -13.88 -13.15
CA ARG A 4 54.07 -13.83 -14.13
C ARG A 4 52.71 -13.99 -13.44
N GLN A 5 52.55 -14.99 -12.58
CA GLN A 5 51.32 -15.23 -11.80
C GLN A 5 51.00 -14.05 -10.88
N LEU A 6 52.02 -13.40 -10.25
CA LEU A 6 51.85 -12.21 -9.44
C LEU A 6 51.36 -11.02 -10.27
N LYS A 7 51.87 -10.82 -11.49
CA LYS A 7 51.41 -9.74 -12.39
C LYS A 7 49.98 -9.97 -12.86
N GLU A 8 49.63 -11.20 -13.22
CA GLU A 8 48.29 -11.59 -13.65
C GLU A 8 47.29 -11.41 -12.51
N GLU A 9 47.62 -11.81 -11.29
CA GLU A 9 46.79 -11.61 -10.12
C GLU A 9 46.59 -10.12 -9.75
N LYS A 10 47.68 -9.31 -9.84
CA LYS A 10 47.59 -7.86 -9.63
C LYS A 10 46.67 -7.21 -10.66
N PHE A 11 46.78 -7.59 -11.93
CA PHE A 11 45.93 -7.08 -13.01
C PHE A 11 44.46 -7.47 -12.77
N ARG A 12 44.22 -8.73 -12.40
CA ARG A 12 42.87 -9.23 -12.06
C ARG A 12 42.23 -8.40 -10.95
N ARG A 13 42.95 -8.14 -9.86
CA ARG A 13 42.46 -7.33 -8.73
C ARG A 13 42.21 -5.87 -9.11
N LEU A 14 43.05 -5.27 -9.95
CA LEU A 14 42.83 -3.92 -10.45
C LEU A 14 41.57 -3.84 -11.32
N LYS A 15 41.37 -4.81 -12.19
CA LYS A 15 40.20 -4.89 -13.06
C LYS A 15 38.91 -5.13 -12.24
N GLN A 16 38.99 -5.96 -11.20
CA GLN A 16 37.87 -6.18 -10.28
C GLN A 16 37.47 -4.88 -9.54
N ARG A 17 38.45 -4.14 -8.99
CA ARG A 17 38.19 -2.82 -8.37
C ARG A 17 37.59 -1.82 -9.34
N TYR A 18 38.05 -1.81 -10.58
CA TYR A 18 37.49 -0.96 -11.61
C TYR A 18 35.98 -1.27 -11.84
N TYR A 19 35.61 -2.54 -11.92
CA TYR A 19 34.23 -2.96 -12.08
C TYR A 19 33.37 -2.72 -10.81
N GLN A 20 33.93 -2.81 -9.64
CA GLN A 20 33.25 -2.42 -8.39
C GLN A 20 32.80 -0.97 -8.43
N GLN A 21 33.64 -0.08 -8.96
CA GLN A 21 33.39 1.36 -9.04
C GLN A 21 32.62 1.78 -10.31
N ASN A 22 32.58 0.94 -11.33
CA ASN A 22 32.00 1.24 -12.64
C ASN A 22 31.06 0.11 -13.10
N PRO A 23 29.87 -0.01 -12.50
CA PRO A 23 28.95 -1.12 -12.80
C PRO A 23 28.49 -1.16 -14.26
N SER A 24 28.33 -0.02 -14.95
CA SER A 24 28.01 0.03 -16.38
C SER A 24 29.12 -0.61 -17.23
N LYS A 25 30.39 -0.39 -16.88
CA LYS A 25 31.52 -1.02 -17.56
C LYS A 25 31.62 -2.52 -17.27
N TRP A 26 31.23 -2.96 -16.07
CA TRP A 26 31.08 -4.38 -15.80
C TRP A 26 30.02 -5.01 -16.71
N LEU A 27 28.89 -4.34 -16.91
CA LEU A 27 27.79 -4.85 -17.74
C LEU A 27 28.25 -5.08 -19.19
N SER A 28 28.89 -4.09 -19.81
CA SER A 28 29.31 -4.15 -21.22
C SER A 28 30.57 -4.97 -21.43
N GLU A 29 31.63 -4.83 -20.61
CA GLU A 29 32.93 -5.44 -20.84
C GLU A 29 33.08 -6.83 -20.21
N ARG A 30 32.36 -7.11 -19.12
CA ARG A 30 32.49 -8.34 -18.35
C ARG A 30 31.31 -9.28 -18.51
N PHE A 31 30.09 -8.74 -18.35
CA PHE A 31 28.84 -9.49 -18.51
C PHE A 31 28.45 -9.65 -20.00
N LEU A 32 29.05 -8.84 -20.87
CA LEU A 32 28.85 -8.82 -22.31
C LEU A 32 27.37 -8.63 -22.70
N GLU A 33 26.73 -7.70 -22.04
CA GLU A 33 25.38 -7.25 -22.39
C GLU A 33 25.45 -5.84 -22.98
N ASP A 34 24.60 -5.54 -23.96
CA ASP A 34 24.49 -4.18 -24.47
C ASP A 34 23.97 -3.27 -23.34
N GLU A 35 24.75 -2.26 -23.01
CA GLU A 35 24.42 -1.28 -21.97
C GLU A 35 23.01 -0.68 -22.20
N LYS A 36 22.61 -0.47 -23.45
CA LYS A 36 21.32 0.08 -23.85
C LYS A 36 20.12 -0.70 -23.33
N ASN A 37 20.27 -1.99 -23.04
CA ASN A 37 19.18 -2.79 -22.47
C ASN A 37 18.85 -2.44 -21.01
N VAL A 38 19.79 -1.82 -20.29
CA VAL A 38 19.67 -1.52 -18.85
C VAL A 38 19.83 -0.03 -18.59
N ILE A 39 20.73 0.63 -19.29
CA ILE A 39 21.17 2.00 -19.05
C ILE A 39 20.62 2.89 -20.17
N TRP A 40 19.67 3.73 -19.83
CA TRP A 40 18.96 4.56 -20.80
C TRP A 40 19.86 5.63 -21.41
N SER A 41 20.78 6.19 -20.63
CA SER A 41 21.75 7.19 -21.12
C SER A 41 22.74 6.64 -22.16
N ALA A 42 22.79 5.33 -22.36
CA ALA A 42 23.58 4.71 -23.43
C ALA A 42 22.95 4.86 -24.83
N TYR A 43 21.69 5.30 -24.93
CA TYR A 43 21.08 5.65 -26.21
C TYR A 43 21.57 7.02 -26.71
N ASP A 44 21.86 7.10 -28.01
CA ASP A 44 22.25 8.33 -28.65
C ASP A 44 21.11 9.37 -28.54
N ASN A 45 21.45 10.61 -28.18
CA ASN A 45 20.52 11.72 -27.99
C ASN A 45 19.45 11.46 -26.93
N TYR A 46 19.67 10.56 -25.96
CA TYR A 46 18.77 10.41 -24.84
C TYR A 46 18.80 11.67 -23.96
N GLU A 47 17.61 12.21 -23.68
CA GLU A 47 17.40 13.33 -22.76
C GLU A 47 16.34 12.93 -21.75
N ASN A 48 16.59 13.24 -20.48
CA ASN A 48 15.60 13.11 -19.42
C ASN A 48 14.77 14.38 -19.35
N HIS A 49 13.48 14.28 -19.52
CA HIS A 49 12.57 15.41 -19.65
C HIS A 49 11.63 15.58 -18.45
N GLU A 50 11.51 14.60 -17.56
CA GLU A 50 10.43 14.59 -16.59
C GLU A 50 10.86 15.06 -15.19
N TRP A 51 12.02 14.57 -14.66
CA TRP A 51 12.32 14.72 -13.24
C TRP A 51 13.74 15.21 -12.97
N ASP A 52 13.94 15.90 -11.86
CA ASP A 52 15.13 16.27 -11.10
C ASP A 52 16.49 16.41 -11.82
N GLY A 53 16.53 16.27 -13.10
CA GLY A 53 17.76 16.27 -13.91
C GLY A 53 18.48 14.91 -13.92
N SER A 54 17.91 13.85 -13.36
CA SER A 54 18.44 12.50 -13.45
C SER A 54 18.25 11.95 -14.85
N LYS A 55 19.34 11.87 -15.63
CA LYS A 55 19.30 11.38 -17.01
C LYS A 55 19.17 9.87 -17.13
N ASP A 56 19.47 9.14 -16.07
CA ASP A 56 19.39 7.68 -16.05
C ASP A 56 19.26 7.21 -14.61
N PRO A 57 18.02 7.03 -14.13
CA PRO A 57 17.80 6.63 -12.74
C PRO A 57 18.36 5.24 -12.41
N PHE A 58 18.41 4.32 -13.38
CA PHE A 58 19.03 3.01 -13.16
C PHE A 58 20.56 3.09 -13.03
N ALA A 59 21.21 3.82 -13.93
CA ALA A 59 22.66 4.02 -13.86
C ALA A 59 23.06 4.74 -12.57
N GLN A 60 22.32 5.80 -12.20
CA GLN A 60 22.60 6.57 -10.98
C GLN A 60 22.35 5.76 -9.71
N GLY A 61 21.29 4.98 -9.65
CA GLY A 61 21.02 4.10 -8.52
C GLY A 61 22.04 2.97 -8.39
N TRP A 62 22.51 2.42 -9.51
CA TRP A 62 23.59 1.43 -9.51
C TRP A 62 24.92 2.06 -9.04
N GLN A 63 25.23 3.27 -9.52
CA GLN A 63 26.40 4.03 -9.06
C GLN A 63 26.31 4.38 -7.57
N ALA A 64 25.14 4.70 -7.06
CA ALA A 64 24.94 4.95 -5.64
C ALA A 64 25.33 3.73 -4.78
N LEU A 65 25.01 2.51 -5.22
CA LEU A 65 25.48 1.27 -4.56
C LEU A 65 27.02 1.15 -4.64
N ALA A 66 27.62 1.42 -5.81
CA ALA A 66 29.07 1.41 -5.98
C ALA A 66 29.79 2.44 -5.09
N ASP A 67 29.12 3.56 -4.82
CA ASP A 67 29.59 4.63 -3.93
C ASP A 67 29.22 4.39 -2.44
N ASN A 68 28.78 3.18 -2.11
CA ASN A 68 28.44 2.74 -0.74
C ASN A 68 27.23 3.45 -0.10
N TYR A 69 26.24 3.87 -0.91
CA TYR A 69 24.94 4.35 -0.44
C TYR A 69 23.89 3.26 -0.56
N PHE A 70 22.84 3.36 0.23
CA PHE A 70 21.58 2.65 -0.05
C PHE A 70 20.88 3.33 -1.22
N ALA A 71 20.12 2.57 -2.01
CA ALA A 71 19.34 3.13 -3.10
C ALA A 71 17.86 2.76 -2.94
N GLY A 72 17.00 3.76 -3.05
CA GLY A 72 15.55 3.62 -3.08
C GLY A 72 15.02 4.09 -4.43
N MET A 73 14.26 3.24 -5.13
CA MET A 73 13.78 3.51 -6.49
C MET A 73 12.26 3.42 -6.55
N GLU A 74 11.57 4.55 -6.54
CA GLU A 74 10.16 4.65 -6.86
C GLU A 74 10.00 4.60 -8.38
N SER A 75 9.28 3.62 -8.89
CA SER A 75 9.27 3.36 -10.33
C SER A 75 7.87 3.22 -10.90
N ALA A 76 7.66 3.79 -12.08
CA ALA A 76 6.50 3.50 -12.91
C ALA A 76 6.47 2.02 -13.34
N THR A 77 5.33 1.58 -13.87
CA THR A 77 5.13 0.20 -14.35
C THR A 77 5.68 0.05 -15.77
N GLY A 78 6.39 -1.05 -16.03
CA GLY A 78 6.89 -1.40 -17.36
C GLY A 78 8.20 -0.70 -17.74
N THR A 79 8.97 -0.22 -16.76
CA THR A 79 10.24 0.49 -16.97
C THR A 79 11.48 -0.41 -17.01
N GLY A 80 11.34 -1.73 -16.76
CA GLY A 80 12.48 -2.66 -16.77
C GLY A 80 13.12 -2.92 -15.41
N LYS A 81 12.46 -2.60 -14.29
CA LYS A 81 12.95 -2.81 -12.92
C LYS A 81 13.55 -4.19 -12.68
N THR A 82 12.78 -5.22 -12.92
CA THR A 82 13.17 -6.62 -12.66
C THR A 82 14.37 -7.04 -13.48
N PHE A 83 14.43 -6.59 -14.76
CA PHE A 83 15.57 -6.79 -15.65
C PHE A 83 16.84 -6.16 -15.06
N PHE A 84 16.77 -4.92 -14.61
CA PHE A 84 17.86 -4.21 -13.94
C PHE A 84 18.32 -4.94 -12.67
N LEU A 85 17.38 -5.30 -11.78
CA LEU A 85 17.70 -5.97 -10.50
C LEU A 85 18.49 -7.26 -10.69
N ALA A 86 18.15 -8.08 -11.68
CA ALA A 86 18.89 -9.31 -11.97
C ALA A 86 20.35 -9.04 -12.33
N ARG A 87 20.66 -7.94 -13.04
CA ARG A 87 22.04 -7.53 -13.38
C ARG A 87 22.80 -7.03 -12.18
N VAL A 88 22.13 -6.32 -11.27
CA VAL A 88 22.71 -5.90 -9.98
C VAL A 88 23.10 -7.11 -9.13
N VAL A 89 22.27 -8.16 -9.07
CA VAL A 89 22.62 -9.43 -8.39
C VAL A 89 23.92 -10.01 -8.94
N PHE A 90 24.02 -10.16 -10.26
CA PHE A 90 25.21 -10.74 -10.88
C PHE A 90 26.45 -9.87 -10.73
N TRP A 91 26.31 -8.56 -10.85
CA TRP A 91 27.41 -7.62 -10.62
C TRP A 91 27.97 -7.74 -9.21
N PHE A 92 27.11 -7.74 -8.21
CA PHE A 92 27.55 -7.81 -6.82
C PHE A 92 28.25 -9.14 -6.53
N LEU A 93 27.66 -10.24 -6.98
CA LEU A 93 28.29 -11.56 -6.84
C LEU A 93 29.63 -11.69 -7.59
N ASP A 94 29.78 -11.12 -8.79
CA ASP A 94 31.05 -11.22 -9.52
C ASP A 94 32.14 -10.30 -8.99
N CYS A 95 31.75 -9.10 -8.54
CA CYS A 95 32.72 -8.08 -8.11
C CYS A 95 33.18 -8.21 -6.65
N PHE A 96 32.37 -8.83 -5.77
CA PHE A 96 32.67 -8.93 -4.34
C PHE A 96 32.75 -10.40 -3.92
N GLU A 97 33.99 -10.87 -3.80
CA GLU A 97 34.29 -12.28 -3.49
C GLU A 97 33.77 -12.65 -2.07
N GLY A 98 33.09 -13.80 -1.97
CA GLY A 98 32.48 -14.25 -0.70
C GLY A 98 31.25 -13.46 -0.28
N SER A 99 30.68 -12.62 -1.15
CA SER A 99 29.50 -11.81 -0.85
C SER A 99 28.22 -12.64 -0.70
N LEU A 100 27.25 -12.02 -0.04
CA LEU A 100 25.87 -12.51 0.06
C LEU A 100 24.92 -11.50 -0.58
N VAL A 101 24.07 -11.96 -1.49
CA VAL A 101 22.93 -11.19 -1.99
C VAL A 101 21.64 -11.81 -1.45
N VAL A 102 20.85 -11.03 -0.72
CA VAL A 102 19.52 -11.42 -0.24
C VAL A 102 18.49 -10.70 -1.10
N THR A 103 17.66 -11.47 -1.81
CA THR A 103 16.53 -10.90 -2.55
C THR A 103 15.24 -11.15 -1.79
N SER A 104 14.38 -10.15 -1.67
CA SER A 104 13.13 -10.25 -0.92
C SER A 104 11.97 -9.58 -1.64
N ALA A 105 10.77 -10.14 -1.45
CA ALA A 105 9.50 -9.54 -1.86
C ALA A 105 8.42 -9.87 -0.82
N PRO A 106 7.26 -9.17 -0.84
CA PRO A 106 6.16 -9.44 0.08
C PRO A 106 5.70 -10.90 0.08
N VAL A 107 5.69 -11.54 -1.11
CA VAL A 107 5.21 -12.92 -1.30
C VAL A 107 6.24 -13.72 -2.11
N ALA A 108 6.54 -14.95 -1.66
CA ALA A 108 7.51 -15.84 -2.32
C ALA A 108 7.16 -16.12 -3.80
N GLY A 109 5.88 -16.23 -4.14
CA GLY A 109 5.43 -16.45 -5.51
C GLY A 109 5.82 -15.30 -6.45
N GLN A 110 5.73 -14.04 -6.01
CA GLN A 110 6.17 -12.87 -6.77
C GLN A 110 7.67 -12.93 -7.05
N LEU A 111 8.45 -13.18 -6.00
CA LEU A 111 9.91 -13.29 -6.11
C LEU A 111 10.32 -14.37 -7.13
N LYS A 112 9.69 -15.55 -7.08
CA LYS A 112 9.95 -16.67 -7.99
C LYS A 112 9.60 -16.35 -9.45
N THR A 113 8.43 -15.75 -9.68
CA THR A 113 7.91 -15.52 -11.04
C THR A 113 8.47 -14.27 -11.70
N GLN A 114 8.97 -13.30 -10.94
CA GLN A 114 9.52 -12.04 -11.44
C GLN A 114 11.06 -12.07 -11.41
N LEU A 115 11.69 -11.69 -10.31
CA LEU A 115 13.15 -11.51 -10.24
C LEU A 115 13.91 -12.80 -10.50
N TRP A 116 13.52 -13.92 -9.90
CA TRP A 116 14.25 -15.18 -10.11
C TRP A 116 14.03 -15.79 -11.49
N SER A 117 12.90 -15.51 -12.13
CA SER A 117 12.70 -15.86 -13.55
C SER A 117 13.69 -15.12 -14.45
N GLU A 118 13.93 -13.82 -14.17
CA GLU A 118 14.90 -13.03 -14.93
C GLU A 118 16.35 -13.44 -14.63
N ILE A 119 16.68 -13.73 -13.36
CA ILE A 119 17.96 -14.31 -12.98
C ILE A 119 18.19 -15.62 -13.75
N LYS A 120 17.20 -16.52 -13.82
CA LYS A 120 17.27 -17.78 -14.55
C LYS A 120 17.53 -17.56 -16.06
N THR A 121 16.84 -16.60 -16.65
CA THR A 121 17.02 -16.24 -18.06
C THR A 121 18.44 -15.77 -18.38
N ALA A 122 19.01 -14.92 -17.52
CA ALA A 122 20.34 -14.35 -17.74
C ALA A 122 21.50 -15.21 -17.16
N PHE A 123 21.21 -16.28 -16.42
CA PHE A 123 22.20 -17.11 -15.75
C PHE A 123 23.24 -17.72 -16.69
N HIS A 124 22.87 -18.05 -17.92
CA HIS A 124 23.81 -18.59 -18.93
C HIS A 124 24.97 -17.63 -19.23
N LYS A 125 24.76 -16.31 -19.14
CA LYS A 125 25.82 -15.30 -19.28
C LYS A 125 26.72 -15.30 -18.04
N PHE A 126 26.12 -15.35 -16.84
CA PHE A 126 26.87 -15.41 -15.60
C PHE A 126 27.73 -16.67 -15.48
N LYS A 127 27.22 -17.82 -15.93
CA LYS A 127 27.96 -19.10 -15.95
C LYS A 127 29.20 -19.06 -16.85
N LYS A 128 29.22 -18.24 -17.91
CA LYS A 128 30.44 -18.02 -18.72
C LYS A 128 31.53 -17.29 -17.93
N ILE A 129 31.15 -16.40 -17.01
CA ILE A 129 32.08 -15.65 -16.16
C ILE A 129 32.50 -16.48 -14.94
N ARG A 130 31.58 -17.25 -14.39
CA ARG A 130 31.69 -18.09 -13.19
C ARG A 130 31.30 -19.52 -13.54
N PRO A 131 32.20 -20.33 -14.16
CA PRO A 131 31.87 -21.66 -14.71
C PRO A 131 31.35 -22.64 -13.66
N HIS A 132 31.72 -22.46 -12.38
CA HIS A 132 31.31 -23.31 -11.29
C HIS A 132 30.04 -22.82 -10.58
N ALA A 133 29.38 -21.78 -11.12
CA ALA A 133 28.12 -21.28 -10.57
C ALA A 133 26.98 -22.27 -10.84
N GLU A 134 26.08 -22.42 -9.87
CA GLU A 134 24.87 -23.23 -9.98
C GLU A 134 23.65 -22.48 -9.49
N LEU A 135 22.52 -22.71 -10.16
CA LEU A 135 21.24 -22.11 -9.87
C LEU A 135 20.23 -23.20 -9.50
N TYR A 136 19.61 -23.05 -8.33
CA TYR A 136 18.66 -24.01 -7.76
C TYR A 136 17.23 -23.46 -7.79
N ASP A 137 16.25 -24.35 -7.90
CA ASP A 137 14.82 -23.98 -7.88
C ASP A 137 14.34 -23.47 -6.50
N SER A 138 15.12 -23.71 -5.45
CA SER A 138 14.92 -23.17 -4.08
C SER A 138 15.23 -21.68 -3.94
N LEU A 139 15.30 -20.91 -5.03
CA LEU A 139 15.70 -19.50 -5.07
C LEU A 139 17.10 -19.29 -4.49
N ARG A 140 18.04 -20.08 -4.97
CA ARG A 140 19.45 -20.02 -4.55
C ARG A 140 20.37 -20.05 -5.76
N LEU A 141 21.37 -19.18 -5.77
CA LEU A 141 22.44 -19.15 -6.74
C LEU A 141 23.77 -19.22 -6.01
N LEU A 142 24.53 -20.29 -6.18
CA LEU A 142 25.90 -20.42 -5.71
C LEU A 142 26.87 -19.93 -6.78
N VAL A 143 27.89 -19.14 -6.42
CA VAL A 143 28.93 -18.66 -7.34
C VAL A 143 30.00 -19.72 -7.58
N ASP A 144 30.30 -20.52 -6.57
CA ASP A 144 31.20 -21.67 -6.65
C ASP A 144 30.58 -22.85 -5.90
N ALA A 145 30.04 -23.79 -6.64
CA ALA A 145 29.38 -24.98 -6.08
C ALA A 145 30.35 -26.12 -5.75
N ARG A 146 31.64 -25.97 -6.02
CA ARG A 146 32.65 -26.99 -5.66
C ARG A 146 32.78 -27.11 -4.16
N GLY A 147 32.62 -28.31 -3.63
CA GLY A 147 32.65 -28.61 -2.18
C GLY A 147 31.31 -28.46 -1.46
N PHE A 148 30.22 -28.25 -2.21
CA PHE A 148 28.85 -28.22 -1.68
C PHE A 148 28.04 -29.47 -2.04
N SER A 149 28.66 -30.48 -2.71
CA SER A 149 28.01 -31.74 -3.09
C SER A 149 27.55 -32.60 -1.91
N ASP A 150 28.05 -32.34 -0.69
CA ASP A 150 27.83 -33.15 0.49
C ASP A 150 26.87 -32.51 1.53
N LEU A 151 26.22 -31.39 1.17
CA LEU A 151 25.19 -30.80 2.01
C LEU A 151 23.88 -31.57 1.82
N GLU A 152 23.34 -32.15 2.90
CA GLU A 152 22.00 -32.73 2.91
C GLU A 152 20.93 -31.68 2.50
N GLU A 153 19.87 -32.14 1.82
CA GLU A 153 18.73 -31.28 1.45
C GLU A 153 18.15 -30.64 2.73
N GLY A 154 18.41 -29.35 2.92
CA GLY A 154 17.91 -28.58 4.07
C GLY A 154 18.97 -27.89 4.92
N GLU A 155 20.25 -28.19 4.79
CA GLU A 155 21.32 -27.43 5.43
C GLU A 155 21.63 -26.12 4.68
N GLU A 156 21.14 -25.00 5.19
CA GLU A 156 21.46 -23.67 4.69
C GLU A 156 22.86 -23.23 5.14
N ASN A 157 23.87 -23.45 4.30
CA ASN A 157 25.17 -22.84 4.54
C ASN A 157 25.12 -21.35 4.18
N LEU A 158 24.67 -20.53 5.13
CA LEU A 158 24.63 -19.06 5.00
C LEU A 158 26.03 -18.46 4.78
N ASN A 159 27.10 -19.24 4.99
CA ASN A 159 28.48 -18.83 4.73
C ASN A 159 28.93 -18.99 3.28
N ALA A 160 28.12 -19.46 2.36
CA ALA A 160 28.46 -19.60 0.98
C ALA A 160 28.47 -18.25 0.24
N TRP A 161 29.23 -18.18 -0.83
CA TRP A 161 29.20 -17.07 -1.80
C TRP A 161 27.98 -17.24 -2.71
N GLN A 162 26.91 -16.49 -2.45
CA GLN A 162 25.61 -16.83 -3.02
C GLN A 162 24.63 -15.66 -3.10
N ALA A 163 23.58 -15.85 -3.90
CA ALA A 163 22.31 -15.14 -3.74
C ALA A 163 21.23 -16.08 -3.21
N ILE A 164 20.34 -15.57 -2.38
CA ILE A 164 19.17 -16.28 -1.84
C ILE A 164 17.90 -15.45 -1.99
N GLY A 165 16.74 -16.13 -2.12
CA GLY A 165 15.42 -15.51 -2.15
C GLY A 165 14.62 -15.80 -0.89
N VAL A 166 14.12 -14.77 -0.21
CA VAL A 166 13.31 -14.90 1.01
C VAL A 166 12.04 -14.06 0.92
N ALA A 167 10.89 -14.59 1.37
CA ALA A 167 9.67 -13.82 1.48
C ALA A 167 9.66 -12.96 2.75
N SER A 168 9.16 -11.73 2.66
CA SER A 168 9.05 -10.87 3.85
C SER A 168 7.85 -11.23 4.74
N ARG A 169 6.77 -11.78 4.18
CA ARG A 169 5.62 -12.28 4.94
C ARG A 169 5.76 -13.79 5.18
N ALA A 170 5.66 -14.21 6.44
CA ALA A 170 5.53 -15.63 6.75
C ALA A 170 4.18 -16.14 6.21
N SER A 171 4.19 -17.26 5.46
CA SER A 171 2.95 -17.98 5.16
C SER A 171 2.41 -18.59 6.45
N SER A 172 1.10 -18.47 6.69
CA SER A 172 0.43 -19.12 7.81
C SER A 172 0.68 -20.64 7.73
N GLY A 173 1.50 -21.17 8.64
CA GLY A 173 1.82 -22.59 8.71
C GLY A 173 3.28 -22.97 8.53
N SER A 174 4.19 -22.09 8.14
CA SER A 174 5.62 -22.36 8.16
C SER A 174 6.26 -21.77 9.41
N THR A 175 6.84 -22.64 10.24
CA THR A 175 7.69 -22.28 11.38
C THR A 175 9.05 -21.71 10.98
N SER A 176 9.29 -21.41 9.71
CA SER A 176 10.48 -20.73 9.24
C SER A 176 10.38 -19.21 9.51
N ASN A 177 10.38 -18.85 10.79
CA ASN A 177 11.03 -17.63 11.22
C ASN A 177 12.54 -17.81 10.95
N VAL A 178 12.94 -17.86 9.68
CA VAL A 178 14.33 -17.56 9.33
C VAL A 178 14.53 -16.16 9.89
N SER A 179 15.28 -16.11 10.98
CA SER A 179 15.49 -14.89 11.74
C SER A 179 16.03 -13.86 10.74
N ARG A 180 15.21 -12.88 10.37
CA ARG A 180 15.55 -11.77 9.47
C ARG A 180 16.78 -10.99 9.98
N GLN A 181 17.31 -11.37 11.13
CA GLN A 181 18.45 -10.81 11.86
C GLN A 181 19.73 -11.66 11.80
N GLY A 182 19.81 -12.69 10.95
CA GLY A 182 20.95 -13.63 10.95
C GLY A 182 21.96 -13.48 9.82
N PHE A 183 21.76 -12.50 8.90
CA PHE A 183 22.69 -12.32 7.78
C PHE A 183 23.85 -11.40 8.18
N HIS A 184 25.05 -11.96 8.31
CA HIS A 184 26.26 -11.18 8.61
C HIS A 184 27.33 -11.49 7.57
N ARG A 185 27.72 -10.50 6.79
CA ARG A 185 28.78 -10.61 5.79
C ARG A 185 29.56 -9.32 5.70
N LYS A 186 30.83 -9.43 5.33
CA LYS A 186 31.65 -8.28 4.99
C LYS A 186 31.03 -7.50 3.83
N ASP A 187 30.72 -8.21 2.75
CA ASP A 187 30.09 -7.66 1.55
C ASP A 187 28.70 -8.28 1.41
N MET A 188 27.63 -7.48 1.59
CA MET A 188 26.26 -7.93 1.55
C MET A 188 25.37 -6.91 0.83
N LEU A 189 24.50 -7.40 -0.03
CA LEU A 189 23.47 -6.61 -0.69
C LEU A 189 22.09 -7.21 -0.43
N ILE A 190 21.18 -6.43 0.12
CA ILE A 190 19.77 -6.77 0.24
C ILE A 190 19.00 -6.06 -0.87
N ILE A 191 18.28 -6.81 -1.69
CA ILE A 191 17.41 -6.28 -2.74
C ILE A 191 15.97 -6.56 -2.34
N THR A 192 15.15 -5.52 -2.21
CA THR A 192 13.72 -5.67 -1.98
C THR A 192 12.93 -5.24 -3.22
N GLU A 193 12.16 -6.18 -3.80
CA GLU A 193 11.26 -5.94 -4.92
C GLU A 193 9.83 -5.82 -4.40
N GLU A 194 9.00 -5.01 -5.07
CA GLU A 194 7.64 -4.66 -4.63
C GLU A 194 7.60 -4.16 -3.17
N THR A 195 8.61 -3.38 -2.81
CA THR A 195 8.83 -2.86 -1.45
C THR A 195 7.63 -2.13 -0.84
N PRO A 196 6.78 -1.38 -1.59
CA PRO A 196 5.58 -0.75 -1.02
C PRO A 196 4.64 -1.75 -0.32
N GLY A 197 4.58 -3.00 -0.79
CA GLY A 197 3.77 -4.07 -0.21
C GLY A 197 4.38 -4.78 0.99
N MET A 198 5.60 -4.47 1.39
CA MET A 198 6.27 -5.03 2.58
C MET A 198 5.78 -4.31 3.85
N ASP A 199 5.82 -5.01 4.97
CA ASP A 199 5.61 -4.37 6.27
C ASP A 199 6.86 -3.57 6.69
N ILE A 200 6.64 -2.44 7.38
CA ILE A 200 7.71 -1.53 7.84
C ILE A 200 8.69 -2.26 8.76
N ALA A 201 8.21 -3.15 9.64
CA ALA A 201 9.05 -3.89 10.57
C ALA A 201 10.04 -4.82 9.86
N SER A 202 9.64 -5.44 8.74
CA SER A 202 10.53 -6.23 7.90
C SER A 202 11.64 -5.38 7.29
N MET A 203 11.29 -4.19 6.80
CA MET A 203 12.30 -3.27 6.23
C MET A 203 13.26 -2.75 7.28
N GLU A 204 12.78 -2.40 8.47
CA GLU A 204 13.64 -2.02 9.61
C GLU A 204 14.58 -3.16 10.04
N ALA A 205 14.11 -4.41 10.02
CA ALA A 205 14.96 -5.57 10.29
C ALA A 205 16.11 -5.68 9.28
N TYR A 206 15.85 -5.46 7.98
CA TYR A 206 16.91 -5.44 6.97
C TYR A 206 17.89 -4.29 7.16
N ILE A 207 17.42 -3.09 7.49
CA ILE A 207 18.28 -1.94 7.81
C ILE A 207 19.18 -2.25 8.99
N ASN A 208 18.62 -2.83 10.05
CA ASN A 208 19.37 -3.19 11.27
C ASN A 208 20.36 -4.34 11.04
N THR A 209 20.14 -5.19 10.03
CA THR A 209 21.08 -6.25 9.63
C THR A 209 22.31 -5.66 8.91
N CYS A 210 22.19 -4.50 8.26
CA CYS A 210 23.27 -3.83 7.54
C CYS A 210 24.21 -3.07 8.47
N THR A 211 24.98 -3.79 9.29
CA THR A 211 25.92 -3.24 10.29
C THR A 211 27.35 -3.11 9.78
N GLY A 212 27.72 -3.81 8.72
CA GLY A 212 29.06 -3.76 8.12
C GLY A 212 29.28 -2.52 7.26
N GLU A 213 30.55 -2.19 7.01
CA GLU A 213 30.93 -1.03 6.17
C GLU A 213 30.40 -1.16 4.75
N HIS A 214 30.37 -2.39 4.19
CA HIS A 214 29.89 -2.67 2.83
C HIS A 214 28.66 -3.57 2.85
N ASN A 215 27.67 -3.15 3.64
CA ASN A 215 26.33 -3.76 3.63
C ASN A 215 25.35 -2.74 3.03
N LEU A 216 24.69 -3.12 1.96
CA LEU A 216 23.90 -2.25 1.10
C LEU A 216 22.45 -2.72 0.99
N ILE A 217 21.55 -1.76 0.71
CA ILE A 217 20.14 -2.05 0.41
C ILE A 217 19.77 -1.35 -0.90
N LEU A 218 19.12 -2.12 -1.79
CA LEU A 218 18.42 -1.62 -2.97
C LEU A 218 16.94 -1.95 -2.83
N ALA A 219 16.12 -0.93 -2.60
CA ALA A 219 14.68 -1.08 -2.49
C ALA A 219 13.99 -0.52 -3.74
N VAL A 220 13.12 -1.32 -4.37
CA VAL A 220 12.47 -0.95 -5.62
C VAL A 220 11.00 -1.33 -5.59
N GLY A 221 10.14 -0.54 -6.22
CA GLY A 221 8.72 -0.86 -6.38
C GLY A 221 7.92 0.24 -7.06
N ASN A 222 6.67 -0.08 -7.36
CA ASN A 222 5.71 0.92 -7.77
C ASN A 222 5.14 1.59 -6.51
N PRO A 223 5.35 2.90 -6.28
CA PRO A 223 4.90 3.54 -5.05
C PRO A 223 3.37 3.47 -4.92
N ASP A 224 2.88 3.26 -3.71
CA ASP A 224 1.45 3.19 -3.44
C ASP A 224 0.94 4.46 -2.73
N ALA A 225 1.70 4.96 -1.76
CA ALA A 225 1.41 6.19 -1.03
C ALA A 225 2.67 6.75 -0.37
N GLN A 226 2.65 8.03 0.03
CA GLN A 226 3.73 8.64 0.82
C GLN A 226 3.95 8.00 2.20
N THR A 227 3.05 7.12 2.62
CA THR A 227 3.13 6.35 3.87
C THR A 227 3.61 4.91 3.65
N ASP A 228 3.85 4.50 2.41
CA ASP A 228 4.30 3.13 2.14
C ASP A 228 5.76 2.88 2.56
N THR A 229 6.13 1.61 2.62
CA THR A 229 7.44 1.19 3.10
C THR A 229 8.58 1.68 2.21
N LEU A 230 8.39 1.75 0.88
CA LEU A 230 9.41 2.23 -0.04
C LEU A 230 9.64 3.74 0.13
N HIS A 231 8.55 4.54 0.12
CA HIS A 231 8.67 5.99 0.30
C HIS A 231 9.32 6.33 1.65
N THR A 232 8.87 5.67 2.73
CA THR A 232 9.44 5.85 4.06
C THR A 232 10.95 5.50 4.09
N PHE A 233 11.36 4.44 3.39
CA PHE A 233 12.77 4.08 3.24
C PHE A 233 13.54 5.15 2.47
N CYS A 234 13.01 5.67 1.37
CA CYS A 234 13.63 6.70 0.54
C CYS A 234 13.91 8.02 1.29
N GLN A 235 13.17 8.30 2.38
CA GLN A 235 13.39 9.50 3.20
C GLN A 235 14.54 9.37 4.20
N LYS A 236 15.18 8.19 4.34
CA LYS A 236 16.28 7.99 5.30
C LYS A 236 17.60 8.64 4.82
N PRO A 237 18.43 9.23 5.71
CA PRO A 237 19.61 10.01 5.31
C PRO A 237 20.67 9.25 4.50
N ARG A 238 20.82 7.91 4.71
CA ARG A 238 21.79 7.05 3.99
C ARG A 238 21.28 6.62 2.60
N VAL A 239 20.02 6.91 2.27
CA VAL A 239 19.38 6.45 1.04
C VAL A 239 19.47 7.52 -0.05
N LYS A 240 19.96 7.13 -1.22
CA LYS A 240 19.79 7.93 -2.44
C LYS A 240 18.47 7.56 -3.07
N HIS A 241 17.60 8.54 -3.23
CA HIS A 241 16.25 8.37 -3.77
C HIS A 241 16.23 8.68 -5.27
N PHE A 242 15.63 7.78 -6.05
CA PHE A 242 15.48 7.90 -7.49
C PHE A 242 14.02 7.68 -7.89
N ILE A 243 13.52 8.51 -8.80
CA ILE A 243 12.21 8.37 -9.42
C ILE A 243 12.42 7.87 -10.85
N ILE A 244 11.72 6.79 -11.21
CA ILE A 244 11.79 6.18 -12.53
C ILE A 244 10.44 6.37 -13.21
N SER A 245 10.34 7.42 -14.03
CA SER A 245 9.14 7.78 -14.76
C SER A 245 9.03 7.05 -16.10
N SER A 246 7.80 6.70 -16.50
CA SER A 246 7.55 6.24 -17.86
C SER A 246 7.89 7.30 -18.90
N TYR A 247 7.79 8.59 -18.57
CA TYR A 247 8.08 9.69 -19.50
C TYR A 247 9.56 9.79 -19.87
N ASP A 248 10.45 9.31 -18.98
CA ASP A 248 11.89 9.28 -19.22
C ASP A 248 12.35 7.99 -19.95
N HIS A 249 11.44 7.02 -20.14
CA HIS A 249 11.78 5.77 -20.79
C HIS A 249 12.10 5.96 -22.29
N PRO A 250 13.16 5.28 -22.83
CA PRO A 250 13.58 5.45 -24.23
C PRO A 250 12.45 5.26 -25.25
N ASN A 251 11.50 4.35 -25.04
CA ASN A 251 10.37 4.14 -25.93
C ASN A 251 9.46 5.37 -26.02
N ILE A 252 9.33 6.13 -24.93
CA ILE A 252 8.50 7.32 -24.87
C ILE A 252 9.26 8.53 -25.42
N VAL A 253 10.49 8.75 -24.99
CA VAL A 253 11.35 9.83 -25.48
C VAL A 253 11.59 9.68 -26.99
N GLY A 254 11.88 8.48 -27.45
CA GLY A 254 12.14 8.17 -28.86
C GLY A 254 10.88 8.00 -29.72
N LYS A 255 9.67 8.04 -29.12
CA LYS A 255 8.37 7.84 -29.80
C LYS A 255 8.29 6.58 -30.67
N LYS A 256 8.98 5.54 -30.28
CA LYS A 256 9.01 4.24 -30.95
C LYS A 256 9.41 3.14 -29.97
N GLU A 257 9.07 1.89 -30.28
CA GLU A 257 9.54 0.76 -29.49
C GLU A 257 11.05 0.53 -29.70
N ILE A 258 11.85 0.95 -28.73
CA ILE A 258 13.32 0.78 -28.69
C ILE A 258 13.66 -0.42 -27.83
N ILE A 259 13.03 -0.54 -26.65
CA ILE A 259 13.14 -1.67 -25.73
C ILE A 259 11.85 -2.46 -25.83
N SER A 260 11.93 -3.68 -26.37
CA SER A 260 10.76 -4.55 -26.55
C SER A 260 10.21 -5.04 -25.20
N GLY A 261 8.89 -5.10 -25.10
CA GLY A 261 8.19 -5.54 -23.89
C GLY A 261 8.14 -4.52 -22.75
N ALA A 262 8.73 -3.34 -22.92
CA ALA A 262 8.63 -2.22 -21.98
C ALA A 262 7.43 -1.32 -22.29
N ILE A 263 7.25 -0.27 -21.47
CA ILE A 263 6.17 0.72 -21.62
C ILE A 263 6.15 1.32 -23.04
N THR A 264 4.96 1.49 -23.62
CA THR A 264 4.76 2.11 -24.92
C THR A 264 3.94 3.39 -24.78
N GLU A 265 4.06 4.32 -25.74
CA GLU A 265 3.27 5.55 -25.77
C GLU A 265 1.75 5.25 -25.83
N ILE A 266 1.35 4.20 -26.55
CA ILE A 266 -0.05 3.76 -26.61
C ILE A 266 -0.56 3.38 -25.23
N SER A 267 0.18 2.57 -24.47
CA SER A 267 -0.23 2.12 -23.12
C SER A 267 -0.19 3.26 -22.09
N LEU A 268 0.74 4.21 -22.25
CA LEU A 268 0.80 5.41 -21.39
C LEU A 268 -0.41 6.34 -21.63
N ASN A 269 -0.75 6.60 -22.90
CA ASN A 269 -1.89 7.41 -23.25
C ASN A 269 -3.23 6.76 -22.86
N ALA A 270 -3.36 5.43 -22.99
CA ALA A 270 -4.53 4.70 -22.50
C ALA A 270 -4.72 4.89 -20.98
N ARG A 271 -3.65 4.77 -20.19
CA ARG A 271 -3.70 5.04 -18.74
C ARG A 271 -4.08 6.49 -18.42
N LYS A 272 -3.57 7.45 -19.20
CA LYS A 272 -3.91 8.86 -19.04
C LYS A 272 -5.40 9.12 -19.26
N LEU A 273 -5.98 8.53 -20.30
CA LEU A 273 -7.40 8.65 -20.61
C LEU A 273 -8.29 7.94 -19.57
N GLU A 274 -7.88 6.77 -19.12
CA GLU A 274 -8.67 5.95 -18.19
C GLU A 274 -8.67 6.51 -16.76
N TYR A 275 -7.53 6.96 -16.26
CA TYR A 275 -7.37 7.33 -14.85
C TYR A 275 -7.23 8.84 -14.62
N GLY A 276 -6.86 9.61 -15.64
CA GLY A 276 -6.52 11.04 -15.51
C GLY A 276 -5.11 11.27 -14.95
N GLU A 277 -4.42 12.30 -15.41
CA GLU A 277 -3.02 12.60 -15.05
C GLU A 277 -2.83 12.92 -13.54
N ASP A 278 -3.82 13.50 -12.90
CA ASP A 278 -3.76 13.89 -11.50
C ASP A 278 -4.15 12.77 -10.53
N SER A 279 -4.62 11.63 -11.05
CA SER A 279 -5.04 10.53 -10.20
C SER A 279 -3.85 9.91 -9.46
N PRO A 280 -4.05 9.41 -8.22
CA PRO A 280 -3.03 8.66 -7.50
C PRO A 280 -2.47 7.49 -8.30
N PHE A 281 -3.33 6.78 -9.03
CA PHE A 281 -2.95 5.66 -9.87
C PHE A 281 -1.99 6.10 -10.98
N PHE A 282 -2.29 7.17 -11.72
CA PHE A 282 -1.43 7.67 -12.79
C PHE A 282 -0.09 8.18 -12.25
N LYS A 283 -0.11 8.93 -11.13
CA LYS A 283 1.12 9.39 -10.45
C LYS A 283 2.03 8.22 -10.10
N SER A 284 1.48 7.17 -9.51
CA SER A 284 2.21 5.95 -9.15
C SER A 284 2.69 5.18 -10.39
N ARG A 285 1.76 4.78 -11.25
CA ARG A 285 2.03 3.76 -12.29
C ARG A 285 2.61 4.32 -13.58
N ALA A 286 2.46 5.62 -13.84
CA ALA A 286 3.02 6.29 -15.02
C ALA A 286 4.18 7.22 -14.68
N ARG A 287 4.13 7.93 -13.56
CA ARG A 287 5.18 8.89 -13.19
C ARG A 287 6.17 8.36 -12.16
N GLY A 288 5.88 7.23 -11.49
CA GLY A 288 6.73 6.67 -10.44
C GLY A 288 6.77 7.52 -9.17
N ILE A 289 5.79 8.39 -8.96
CA ILE A 289 5.72 9.29 -7.79
C ILE A 289 4.79 8.71 -6.75
N SER A 290 5.22 8.72 -5.49
CA SER A 290 4.36 8.41 -4.35
C SER A 290 3.21 9.40 -4.24
N PRO A 291 1.96 8.98 -4.47
CA PRO A 291 0.82 9.87 -4.27
C PRO A 291 0.62 10.15 -2.77
N ALA A 292 0.05 11.31 -2.45
CA ALA A 292 -0.26 11.67 -1.07
C ALA A 292 -1.22 10.67 -0.39
N GLN A 293 -1.94 9.90 -1.19
CA GLN A 293 -2.91 8.89 -0.76
C GLN A 293 -2.77 7.62 -1.58
N SER A 294 -3.08 6.46 -0.97
CA SER A 294 -3.03 5.15 -1.62
C SER A 294 -3.90 5.09 -2.89
N THR A 295 -3.42 4.37 -3.90
CA THR A 295 -4.09 4.22 -5.21
C THR A 295 -5.41 3.46 -5.12
N ASP A 296 -5.55 2.59 -4.11
CA ASP A 296 -6.73 1.77 -3.82
C ASP A 296 -7.59 2.33 -2.68
N SER A 297 -7.32 3.57 -2.23
CA SER A 297 -8.13 4.24 -1.24
C SER A 297 -9.55 4.49 -1.75
N LEU A 298 -10.53 4.14 -0.93
CA LEU A 298 -11.95 4.24 -1.28
C LEU A 298 -12.41 5.69 -1.39
N ILE A 299 -12.04 6.54 -0.42
CA ILE A 299 -12.43 7.95 -0.34
C ILE A 299 -11.17 8.82 -0.42
N LYS A 300 -11.12 9.75 -1.38
CA LYS A 300 -9.99 10.65 -1.53
C LYS A 300 -10.00 11.76 -0.51
N VAL A 301 -8.83 12.09 0.06
CA VAL A 301 -8.68 13.22 0.99
C VAL A 301 -9.24 14.51 0.40
N SER A 302 -8.98 14.77 -0.89
CA SER A 302 -9.47 15.96 -1.56
C SER A 302 -11.00 16.08 -1.63
N TRP A 303 -11.73 14.96 -1.64
CA TRP A 303 -13.20 14.98 -1.59
C TRP A 303 -13.70 15.33 -0.19
N ILE A 304 -13.02 14.80 0.85
CA ILE A 304 -13.34 15.12 2.23
C ILE A 304 -13.06 16.61 2.52
N GLU A 305 -11.92 17.11 2.03
CA GLU A 305 -11.55 18.53 2.20
C GLU A 305 -12.52 19.47 1.50
N LYS A 306 -13.01 19.13 0.33
CA LYS A 306 -14.07 19.88 -0.36
C LYS A 306 -15.39 19.86 0.39
N ALA A 307 -15.73 18.74 1.04
CA ALA A 307 -16.97 18.62 1.81
C ALA A 307 -16.94 19.43 3.13
N ILE A 308 -15.75 19.77 3.66
CA ILE A 308 -15.64 20.56 4.88
C ILE A 308 -16.10 22.00 4.61
N ASN A 309 -17.13 22.43 5.36
CA ASN A 309 -17.78 23.73 5.23
C ASN A 309 -18.29 24.03 3.81
N LEU A 310 -18.60 22.99 3.01
CA LEU A 310 -19.19 23.15 1.69
C LEU A 310 -20.59 23.74 1.82
N ASP A 311 -20.85 24.82 1.11
CA ASP A 311 -22.19 25.43 1.02
C ASP A 311 -22.99 24.71 -0.07
N ILE A 312 -23.97 23.92 0.34
CA ILE A 312 -24.83 23.13 -0.55
C ILE A 312 -26.30 23.26 -0.12
N PRO A 313 -27.24 23.14 -1.06
CA PRO A 313 -28.65 23.04 -0.73
C PRO A 313 -28.95 21.83 0.16
N ILE A 314 -29.85 21.99 1.10
CA ILE A 314 -30.39 20.87 1.88
C ILE A 314 -31.21 20.00 0.90
N ASP A 315 -30.91 18.71 0.84
CA ASP A 315 -31.62 17.75 0.02
C ASP A 315 -32.89 17.22 0.70
N ASP A 316 -33.66 16.36 0.01
CA ASP A 316 -34.89 15.77 0.53
C ASP A 316 -34.63 14.57 1.49
N SER A 317 -33.37 14.32 1.88
CA SER A 317 -33.07 13.26 2.86
C SER A 317 -33.48 13.67 4.27
N GLN A 318 -33.48 12.71 5.20
CA GLN A 318 -33.98 12.92 6.54
C GLN A 318 -32.85 13.32 7.51
N ASN A 319 -33.21 14.01 8.59
CA ASN A 319 -32.30 14.19 9.73
C ASN A 319 -32.02 12.80 10.32
N ALA A 320 -30.79 12.50 10.66
CA ALA A 320 -30.39 11.16 11.07
C ALA A 320 -29.30 11.16 12.14
N CYS A 321 -29.28 10.06 12.89
CA CYS A 321 -28.22 9.71 13.83
C CYS A 321 -27.50 8.43 13.37
N GLY A 322 -26.17 8.43 13.41
CA GLY A 322 -25.33 7.23 13.26
C GLY A 322 -24.63 6.91 14.58
N LEU A 323 -24.64 5.64 14.99
CA LEU A 323 -24.11 5.20 16.27
C LEU A 323 -23.24 3.94 16.12
N ASP A 324 -22.00 3.99 16.58
CA ASP A 324 -21.11 2.84 16.78
C ASP A 324 -20.99 2.58 18.29
N VAL A 325 -21.42 1.40 18.75
CA VAL A 325 -21.57 1.09 20.17
C VAL A 325 -20.37 0.30 20.67
N ALA A 326 -19.76 0.78 21.74
CA ALA A 326 -18.77 0.03 22.52
C ALA A 326 -19.26 -0.19 23.95
N ASN A 327 -18.72 -1.20 24.63
CA ASN A 327 -18.95 -1.45 26.05
C ASN A 327 -17.61 -1.69 26.73
N SER A 328 -16.91 -0.58 27.05
CA SER A 328 -15.55 -0.65 27.56
C SER A 328 -15.19 0.56 28.41
N VAL A 329 -14.51 0.31 29.53
CA VAL A 329 -13.96 1.35 30.43
C VAL A 329 -12.63 1.89 29.89
N ALA A 330 -11.81 1.06 29.23
CA ALA A 330 -10.45 1.41 28.77
C ALA A 330 -10.09 0.87 27.38
N GLY A 331 -11.06 0.25 26.69
CA GLY A 331 -10.86 -0.35 25.35
C GLY A 331 -11.42 0.53 24.22
N ASP A 332 -12.07 -0.11 23.25
CA ASP A 332 -12.71 0.57 22.12
C ASP A 332 -13.77 1.58 22.62
N LYS A 333 -13.87 2.69 21.92
CA LYS A 333 -14.78 3.80 22.25
C LYS A 333 -16.04 3.73 21.41
N ALA A 334 -17.15 4.22 21.97
CA ALA A 334 -18.34 4.50 21.20
C ALA A 334 -18.20 5.82 20.42
N ALA A 335 -18.97 5.96 19.36
CA ALA A 335 -19.04 7.19 18.60
C ALA A 335 -20.47 7.49 18.14
N VAL A 336 -20.79 8.77 17.98
CA VAL A 336 -22.09 9.25 17.50
C VAL A 336 -21.93 10.37 16.48
N ALA A 337 -22.78 10.35 15.48
CA ALA A 337 -22.87 11.39 14.46
C ALA A 337 -24.33 11.86 14.32
N TYR A 338 -24.54 13.17 14.24
CA TYR A 338 -25.84 13.76 13.92
C TYR A 338 -25.73 14.69 12.72
N GLY A 339 -26.77 14.71 11.90
CA GLY A 339 -26.86 15.66 10.80
C GLY A 339 -28.29 15.95 10.38
N LYS A 340 -28.47 17.14 9.79
CA LYS A 340 -29.71 17.57 9.16
C LYS A 340 -29.62 17.33 7.67
N ALA A 341 -30.45 16.42 7.16
CA ALA A 341 -30.40 15.95 5.77
C ALA A 341 -28.96 15.59 5.35
N ASN A 342 -28.40 16.26 4.33
CA ASN A 342 -27.06 16.02 3.79
C ASN A 342 -25.94 16.82 4.49
N ILE A 343 -26.21 17.43 5.64
CA ILE A 343 -25.24 18.23 6.39
C ILE A 343 -24.90 17.55 7.71
N LEU A 344 -23.67 17.10 7.87
CA LEU A 344 -23.14 16.55 9.13
C LEU A 344 -22.79 17.70 10.09
N LEU A 345 -23.45 17.75 11.25
CA LEU A 345 -23.37 18.86 12.22
C LEU A 345 -22.68 18.51 13.52
N TYR A 346 -22.73 17.24 13.93
CA TYR A 346 -22.12 16.79 15.18
C TYR A 346 -21.43 15.46 15.01
N LEU A 347 -20.28 15.32 15.65
CA LEU A 347 -19.46 14.11 15.62
C LEU A 347 -18.64 14.02 16.90
N LYS A 348 -18.77 12.91 17.64
CA LYS A 348 -18.02 12.70 18.88
C LYS A 348 -17.70 11.23 19.11
N GLU A 349 -16.49 10.98 19.61
CA GLU A 349 -16.06 9.69 20.15
C GLU A 349 -15.89 9.81 21.66
N PHE A 350 -16.32 8.81 22.43
CA PHE A 350 -16.30 8.84 23.89
C PHE A 350 -16.17 7.43 24.49
N GLN A 351 -15.69 7.37 25.74
CA GLN A 351 -15.70 6.11 26.50
C GLN A 351 -17.13 5.75 26.90
N CYS A 352 -17.53 4.50 26.67
CA CYS A 352 -18.85 3.98 26.98
C CYS A 352 -18.73 2.75 27.88
N PRO A 353 -18.67 2.92 29.22
CA PRO A 353 -18.61 1.81 30.17
C PRO A 353 -19.82 0.90 30.14
N ASP A 354 -20.99 1.43 29.79
CA ASP A 354 -22.27 0.73 29.76
C ASP A 354 -23.09 1.09 28.52
N ALA A 355 -23.11 0.15 27.55
CA ALA A 355 -23.84 0.31 26.30
C ALA A 355 -25.37 0.39 26.49
N SER A 356 -25.94 -0.11 27.61
CA SER A 356 -27.37 -0.02 27.88
C SER A 356 -27.79 1.41 28.21
N HIS A 357 -26.93 2.19 28.90
CA HIS A 357 -27.19 3.59 29.22
C HIS A 357 -27.09 4.48 27.96
N LEU A 358 -26.36 4.06 26.91
CA LEU A 358 -26.20 4.87 25.71
C LEU A 358 -27.50 5.13 24.97
N ALA A 359 -28.39 4.13 24.91
CA ALA A 359 -29.72 4.33 24.32
C ALA A 359 -30.49 5.48 24.96
N TYR A 360 -30.45 5.56 26.28
CA TYR A 360 -31.13 6.62 27.04
C TYR A 360 -30.49 8.00 26.79
N ASN A 361 -29.19 8.09 26.59
CA ASN A 361 -28.50 9.34 26.25
C ASN A 361 -28.95 9.93 24.90
N LEU A 362 -29.50 9.11 24.00
CA LEU A 362 -30.05 9.60 22.72
C LEU A 362 -31.47 10.17 22.83
N ILE A 363 -32.17 9.90 23.94
CA ILE A 363 -33.61 10.15 24.05
C ILE A 363 -34.03 10.92 25.31
N LEU A 364 -33.17 10.99 26.32
CA LEU A 364 -33.44 11.69 27.58
C LEU A 364 -32.49 12.88 27.73
N ASP A 365 -32.99 13.95 28.33
CA ASP A 365 -32.16 15.10 28.69
C ASP A 365 -31.28 14.82 29.93
N ASN A 366 -30.39 15.76 30.24
CA ASN A 366 -29.42 15.62 31.33
C ASN A 366 -30.08 15.47 32.72
N GLU A 367 -31.22 16.12 32.96
CA GLU A 367 -31.95 16.07 34.22
C GLU A 367 -32.66 14.72 34.38
N GLU A 368 -33.26 14.22 33.32
CA GLU A 368 -33.91 12.90 33.27
C GLU A 368 -32.87 11.77 33.46
N LEU A 369 -31.70 11.85 32.80
CA LEU A 369 -30.62 10.88 32.99
C LEU A 369 -30.16 10.84 34.45
N LEU A 370 -29.95 11.99 35.06
CA LEU A 370 -29.54 12.09 36.46
C LEU A 370 -30.61 11.51 37.42
N THR A 371 -31.88 11.83 37.17
CA THR A 371 -33.00 11.38 37.99
C THR A 371 -33.14 9.86 37.98
N GLN A 372 -32.82 9.22 36.82
CA GLN A 372 -32.86 7.77 36.67
C GLN A 372 -31.54 7.07 37.07
N GLY A 373 -30.54 7.82 37.52
CA GLY A 373 -29.24 7.28 37.92
C GLY A 373 -28.43 6.71 36.71
N LEU A 374 -28.69 7.20 35.51
CA LEU A 374 -28.04 6.78 34.31
C LEU A 374 -26.74 7.57 34.06
N HIS A 375 -25.76 6.93 33.45
CA HIS A 375 -24.52 7.60 33.09
C HIS A 375 -24.75 8.58 31.94
N ASN A 376 -24.29 9.82 32.11
CA ASN A 376 -24.35 10.84 31.08
C ASN A 376 -23.03 10.86 30.26
N TYR A 377 -23.13 10.58 28.97
CA TYR A 377 -22.00 10.60 28.03
C TYR A 377 -21.76 11.97 27.39
N ASN A 378 -22.55 12.99 27.78
CA ASN A 378 -22.48 14.33 27.21
C ASN A 378 -22.63 14.34 25.68
N VAL A 379 -23.59 13.60 25.17
CA VAL A 379 -23.97 13.60 23.76
C VAL A 379 -25.32 14.25 23.59
N PRO A 380 -25.61 14.91 22.46
CA PRO A 380 -26.93 15.44 22.16
C PRO A 380 -27.99 14.34 22.08
N THR A 381 -29.23 14.70 22.29
CA THR A 381 -30.40 13.85 22.05
C THR A 381 -30.83 13.88 20.58
N CYS A 382 -31.68 12.95 20.19
CA CYS A 382 -32.27 12.95 18.84
C CYS A 382 -33.14 14.22 18.62
N ASP A 383 -33.79 14.72 19.66
CA ASP A 383 -34.64 15.93 19.59
C ASP A 383 -33.82 17.20 19.30
N ASP A 384 -32.56 17.30 19.77
CA ASP A 384 -31.67 18.44 19.49
C ASP A 384 -31.39 18.61 17.99
N TYR A 385 -31.55 17.56 17.21
CA TYR A 385 -31.32 17.52 15.76
C TYR A 385 -32.57 17.18 14.95
N ASP A 386 -33.74 17.15 15.53
CA ASP A 386 -35.02 16.78 14.91
C ASP A 386 -34.95 15.41 14.23
N VAL A 387 -34.30 14.43 14.84
CA VAL A 387 -34.15 13.07 14.32
C VAL A 387 -35.36 12.23 14.68
N ALA A 388 -36.15 11.82 13.67
CA ALA A 388 -37.30 10.97 13.91
C ALA A 388 -36.87 9.54 14.31
N ALA A 389 -37.77 8.87 15.06
CA ALA A 389 -37.53 7.59 15.72
C ALA A 389 -36.99 6.46 14.82
N GLU A 390 -37.28 6.49 13.51
CA GLU A 390 -36.85 5.51 12.51
C GLU A 390 -35.51 5.84 11.83
N TYR A 391 -34.94 7.06 12.05
CA TYR A 391 -33.70 7.51 11.42
C TYR A 391 -32.51 7.49 12.38
N ILE A 392 -32.47 6.47 13.24
CA ILE A 392 -31.34 6.14 14.12
C ILE A 392 -30.71 4.86 13.59
N GLY A 393 -29.50 4.96 13.04
CA GLY A 393 -28.73 3.83 12.53
C GLY A 393 -27.67 3.38 13.54
N VAL A 394 -27.74 2.14 14.00
CA VAL A 394 -26.87 1.59 15.06
C VAL A 394 -26.09 0.39 14.53
N ASP A 395 -24.77 0.33 14.76
CA ASP A 395 -24.04 -0.91 14.53
C ASP A 395 -24.66 -2.04 15.38
N SER A 396 -25.22 -3.04 14.72
CA SER A 396 -25.91 -4.16 15.38
C SER A 396 -24.99 -5.34 15.71
N VAL A 397 -23.70 -5.23 15.43
CA VAL A 397 -22.73 -6.31 15.72
C VAL A 397 -22.33 -6.24 17.21
N GLY A 398 -22.43 -7.37 17.89
CA GLY A 398 -22.03 -7.46 19.31
C GLY A 398 -22.95 -6.70 20.25
N VAL A 399 -22.40 -5.74 20.99
CA VAL A 399 -23.12 -5.00 22.05
C VAL A 399 -24.19 -4.03 21.54
N GLY A 400 -24.14 -3.62 20.28
CA GLY A 400 -25.12 -2.68 19.70
C GLY A 400 -26.55 -3.22 19.68
N THR A 401 -26.75 -4.53 19.69
CA THR A 401 -28.09 -5.16 19.79
C THR A 401 -28.82 -4.76 21.07
N SER A 402 -28.12 -4.61 22.20
CA SER A 402 -28.73 -4.17 23.48
C SER A 402 -29.24 -2.74 23.39
N THR A 403 -28.46 -1.85 22.77
CA THR A 403 -28.85 -0.45 22.55
C THR A 403 -30.09 -0.36 21.65
N ILE A 404 -30.14 -1.14 20.55
CA ILE A 404 -31.31 -1.20 19.67
C ILE A 404 -32.55 -1.69 20.41
N ASN A 405 -32.44 -2.76 21.19
CA ASN A 405 -33.57 -3.29 21.97
C ASN A 405 -34.06 -2.29 22.99
N THR A 406 -33.19 -1.55 23.66
CA THR A 406 -33.56 -0.49 24.58
C THR A 406 -34.30 0.64 23.87
N LEU A 407 -33.81 1.11 22.72
CA LEU A 407 -34.49 2.11 21.90
C LEU A 407 -35.89 1.65 21.47
N HIS A 408 -36.02 0.38 21.00
CA HIS A 408 -37.30 -0.19 20.61
C HIS A 408 -38.30 -0.24 21.79
N ASN A 409 -37.83 -0.60 22.99
CA ASN A 409 -38.66 -0.62 24.19
C ASN A 409 -39.15 0.80 24.61
N GLN A 410 -38.42 1.84 24.21
CA GLN A 410 -38.77 3.24 24.40
C GLN A 410 -39.59 3.84 23.23
N GLY A 411 -40.00 3.02 22.28
CA GLY A 411 -40.82 3.43 21.12
C GLY A 411 -40.03 3.93 19.89
N TYR A 412 -38.71 3.96 19.95
CA TYR A 412 -37.85 4.36 18.84
C TYR A 412 -37.57 3.16 17.91
N LYS A 413 -37.77 3.31 16.61
CA LYS A 413 -37.61 2.23 15.62
C LYS A 413 -36.19 2.24 15.04
N ALA A 414 -35.18 2.31 15.90
CA ALA A 414 -33.78 2.32 15.49
C ALA A 414 -33.44 1.13 14.57
N GLN A 415 -32.60 1.38 13.56
CA GLN A 415 -32.19 0.41 12.56
C GLN A 415 -30.88 -0.24 12.94
N GLY A 416 -30.86 -1.57 12.98
CA GLY A 416 -29.62 -2.34 13.14
C GLY A 416 -28.87 -2.45 11.81
N LEU A 417 -27.65 -1.96 11.78
CA LEU A 417 -26.76 -2.02 10.61
C LEU A 417 -25.68 -3.09 10.83
N ALA A 418 -25.92 -4.30 10.25
CA ALA A 418 -24.96 -5.40 10.34
C ALA A 418 -24.01 -5.35 9.11
N GLY A 419 -22.81 -4.82 9.29
CA GLY A 419 -21.87 -4.60 8.19
C GLY A 419 -21.54 -5.84 7.35
N GLY A 420 -21.60 -7.03 7.92
CA GLY A 420 -21.39 -8.32 7.22
C GLY A 420 -22.60 -8.84 6.45
N GLN A 421 -23.76 -8.18 6.52
CA GLN A 421 -24.99 -8.63 5.85
C GLN A 421 -24.79 -8.66 4.32
N VAL A 422 -25.31 -9.72 3.68
CA VAL A 422 -25.37 -9.83 2.22
C VAL A 422 -26.40 -8.84 1.68
N VAL A 423 -26.04 -8.13 0.61
CA VAL A 423 -26.91 -7.16 -0.05
C VAL A 423 -27.15 -7.55 -1.51
N GLU A 424 -28.36 -7.30 -2.02
CA GLU A 424 -28.74 -7.53 -3.41
C GLU A 424 -28.62 -6.27 -4.28
N ALA A 425 -27.99 -5.22 -3.77
CA ALA A 425 -27.85 -3.95 -4.49
C ALA A 425 -26.89 -4.10 -5.69
N ILE A 426 -27.29 -3.55 -6.83
CA ILE A 426 -26.56 -3.60 -8.08
C ILE A 426 -26.45 -2.18 -8.63
N ILE A 427 -25.23 -1.75 -8.94
CA ILE A 427 -24.99 -0.54 -9.73
C ILE A 427 -25.25 -0.88 -11.19
N LYS A 428 -26.05 -0.08 -11.88
CA LYS A 428 -26.36 -0.26 -13.29
C LYS A 428 -25.76 0.87 -14.13
N ASP A 429 -25.42 0.56 -15.38
CA ASP A 429 -25.01 1.56 -16.37
C ASP A 429 -26.23 2.39 -16.86
N THR A 430 -25.97 3.36 -17.75
CA THR A 430 -26.99 4.22 -18.37
C THR A 430 -28.06 3.40 -19.15
N ASN A 431 -27.74 2.19 -19.56
CA ASN A 431 -28.63 1.27 -20.28
C ASN A 431 -29.32 0.27 -19.35
N GLN A 432 -29.30 0.51 -18.02
CA GLN A 432 -29.87 -0.38 -16.99
C GLN A 432 -29.23 -1.77 -16.89
N LYS A 433 -28.02 -1.97 -17.48
CA LYS A 433 -27.28 -3.23 -17.35
C LYS A 433 -26.50 -3.26 -16.03
N PRO A 434 -26.44 -4.42 -15.34
CA PRO A 434 -25.64 -4.57 -14.14
C PRO A 434 -24.15 -4.27 -14.40
N LEU A 435 -23.60 -3.32 -13.66
CA LEU A 435 -22.19 -2.95 -13.73
C LEU A 435 -21.41 -3.56 -12.58
N TYR A 436 -21.87 -3.32 -11.34
CA TYR A 436 -21.24 -3.81 -10.12
C TYR A 436 -22.28 -4.25 -9.09
N SER A 437 -21.87 -5.21 -8.25
CA SER A 437 -22.54 -5.60 -7.00
C SER A 437 -21.67 -5.28 -5.79
N PHE A 438 -22.17 -5.53 -4.58
CA PHE A 438 -21.43 -5.31 -3.34
C PHE A 438 -21.27 -6.64 -2.59
N ALA A 439 -20.09 -6.85 -1.99
CA ALA A 439 -19.80 -8.05 -1.20
C ALA A 439 -20.57 -8.07 0.14
N SER A 440 -20.93 -6.91 0.68
CA SER A 440 -21.60 -6.76 1.98
C SER A 440 -22.27 -5.40 2.11
N LEU A 441 -23.13 -5.25 3.14
CA LEU A 441 -23.74 -3.97 3.50
C LEU A 441 -22.68 -2.90 3.83
N ARG A 442 -21.60 -3.27 4.51
CA ARG A 442 -20.46 -2.36 4.76
C ARG A 442 -19.89 -1.81 3.45
N SER A 443 -19.67 -2.68 2.47
CA SER A 443 -19.14 -2.26 1.17
C SER A 443 -20.08 -1.29 0.47
N GLN A 444 -21.38 -1.51 0.55
CA GLN A 444 -22.37 -0.61 -0.03
C GLN A 444 -22.45 0.72 0.71
N MET A 445 -22.56 0.73 2.05
CA MET A 445 -22.64 1.95 2.85
C MET A 445 -21.43 2.88 2.64
N TYR A 446 -20.23 2.31 2.66
CA TYR A 446 -19.00 3.06 2.39
C TYR A 446 -18.94 3.60 0.96
N TRP A 447 -19.41 2.81 -0.02
CA TRP A 447 -19.47 3.25 -1.40
C TRP A 447 -20.46 4.40 -1.61
N GLU A 448 -21.60 4.36 -0.94
CA GLU A 448 -22.58 5.44 -0.96
C GLU A 448 -21.99 6.76 -0.45
N LEU A 449 -21.34 6.74 0.71
CA LEU A 449 -20.66 7.93 1.24
C LEU A 449 -19.56 8.42 0.29
N ARG A 450 -18.80 7.50 -0.31
CA ARG A 450 -17.79 7.82 -1.33
C ARG A 450 -18.40 8.61 -2.48
N GLU A 451 -19.52 8.14 -3.03
CA GLU A 451 -20.18 8.80 -4.16
C GLU A 451 -20.75 10.16 -3.78
N ASP A 452 -21.33 10.29 -2.60
CA ASP A 452 -21.83 11.58 -2.11
C ASP A 452 -20.71 12.60 -1.93
N LEU A 453 -19.59 12.20 -1.35
CA LEU A 453 -18.41 13.08 -1.20
C LEU A 453 -17.80 13.42 -2.58
N ARG A 454 -17.71 12.44 -3.50
CA ARG A 454 -17.19 12.66 -4.87
C ARG A 454 -18.04 13.64 -5.67
N LYS A 455 -19.37 13.59 -5.47
CA LYS A 455 -20.35 14.43 -6.17
C LYS A 455 -20.63 15.74 -5.44
N GLU A 456 -19.93 16.01 -4.34
CA GLU A 456 -20.12 17.21 -3.52
C GLU A 456 -21.58 17.36 -3.00
N GLN A 457 -22.19 16.20 -2.64
CA GLN A 457 -23.58 16.12 -2.16
C GLN A 457 -23.70 16.08 -0.63
N VAL A 458 -22.60 16.11 0.10
CA VAL A 458 -22.52 16.10 1.56
C VAL A 458 -21.65 17.26 2.02
N SER A 459 -22.11 17.98 3.07
CA SER A 459 -21.33 18.98 3.78
C SER A 459 -20.96 18.49 5.18
N ILE A 460 -19.74 18.78 5.62
CA ILE A 460 -19.21 18.45 6.94
C ILE A 460 -18.97 19.76 7.69
N GLN A 461 -19.83 20.09 8.64
CA GLN A 461 -19.80 21.35 9.40
C GLN A 461 -19.38 21.09 10.87
N ILE A 462 -18.24 20.41 11.04
CA ILE A 462 -17.65 20.14 12.35
C ILE A 462 -16.60 21.22 12.64
N THR A 463 -16.71 21.88 13.80
CA THR A 463 -15.81 22.99 14.17
C THR A 463 -14.54 22.54 14.88
N ASP A 464 -14.54 21.37 15.54
CA ASP A 464 -13.35 20.86 16.23
C ASP A 464 -12.31 20.32 15.24
N ILE A 465 -11.17 21.01 15.16
CA ILE A 465 -10.08 20.70 14.25
C ILE A 465 -9.48 19.31 14.52
N ALA A 466 -9.41 18.89 15.78
CA ALA A 466 -8.84 17.58 16.14
C ALA A 466 -9.73 16.45 15.62
N THR A 467 -11.05 16.56 15.82
CA THR A 467 -12.06 15.63 15.29
C THR A 467 -12.05 15.61 13.76
N LEU A 468 -11.98 16.77 13.09
CA LEU A 468 -11.88 16.84 11.63
C LEU A 468 -10.62 16.17 11.08
N THR A 469 -9.48 16.42 11.73
CA THR A 469 -8.20 15.82 11.32
C THR A 469 -8.25 14.30 11.42
N ARG A 470 -8.82 13.80 12.52
CA ARG A 470 -8.99 12.37 12.74
C ARG A 470 -10.01 11.76 11.78
N LEU A 471 -11.15 12.43 11.54
CA LEU A 471 -12.14 12.00 10.56
C LEU A 471 -11.55 11.90 9.16
N LYS A 472 -10.77 12.89 8.72
CA LYS A 472 -10.06 12.84 7.42
C LYS A 472 -9.19 11.61 7.31
N MET A 473 -8.40 11.31 8.33
CA MET A 473 -7.53 10.15 8.39
C MET A 473 -8.35 8.84 8.34
N GLU A 474 -9.38 8.70 9.17
CA GLU A 474 -10.20 7.49 9.25
C GLU A 474 -11.03 7.23 7.98
N LEU A 475 -11.53 8.27 7.30
CA LEU A 475 -12.28 8.13 6.04
C LEU A 475 -11.39 7.85 4.84
N SER A 476 -10.14 8.31 4.85
CA SER A 476 -9.21 8.14 3.72
C SER A 476 -8.46 6.80 3.74
N GLU A 477 -8.39 6.12 4.90
CA GLU A 477 -7.68 4.85 5.05
C GLU A 477 -8.37 3.62 4.43
N PRO A 478 -9.71 3.49 4.43
CA PRO A 478 -10.36 2.32 3.85
C PRO A 478 -9.98 2.09 2.39
N LYS A 479 -9.57 0.85 2.08
CA LYS A 479 -9.25 0.39 0.74
C LYS A 479 -10.36 -0.44 0.14
N TYR A 480 -10.42 -0.49 -1.19
CA TYR A 480 -11.37 -1.34 -1.89
C TYR A 480 -10.71 -2.10 -3.04
N GLN A 481 -11.35 -3.18 -3.44
CA GLN A 481 -11.00 -3.92 -4.65
C GLN A 481 -12.28 -4.31 -5.40
N VAL A 482 -12.14 -4.56 -6.69
CA VAL A 482 -13.24 -5.04 -7.52
C VAL A 482 -12.85 -6.42 -8.06
N ASN A 483 -13.57 -7.46 -7.61
CA ASN A 483 -13.37 -8.83 -8.06
C ASN A 483 -14.63 -9.29 -8.79
N ASP A 484 -14.52 -9.72 -10.04
CA ASP A 484 -15.64 -10.19 -10.87
C ASP A 484 -16.88 -9.26 -10.81
N LYS A 485 -16.66 -7.95 -10.94
CA LYS A 485 -17.67 -6.89 -10.81
C LYS A 485 -18.29 -6.75 -9.41
N THR A 486 -17.69 -7.32 -8.39
CA THR A 486 -18.12 -7.16 -6.99
C THR A 486 -17.18 -6.19 -6.26
N ILE A 487 -17.73 -5.12 -5.73
CA ILE A 487 -17.02 -4.13 -4.92
C ILE A 487 -16.88 -4.69 -3.52
N ILE A 488 -15.64 -4.76 -3.05
CA ILE A 488 -15.27 -5.26 -1.73
C ILE A 488 -14.50 -4.17 -0.99
N VAL A 489 -15.07 -3.62 0.06
CA VAL A 489 -14.35 -2.76 1.00
C VAL A 489 -13.67 -3.65 2.05
N GLU A 490 -12.45 -3.34 2.40
CA GLU A 490 -11.67 -4.13 3.34
C GLU A 490 -12.28 -4.23 4.74
N LYS A 491 -11.82 -5.22 5.50
CA LYS A 491 -12.30 -5.45 6.87
C LYS A 491 -11.79 -4.38 7.85
N LYS A 492 -12.57 -4.10 8.90
CA LYS A 492 -12.25 -3.13 9.97
C LYS A 492 -10.89 -3.41 10.62
N GLU A 493 -10.50 -4.69 10.76
CA GLU A 493 -9.22 -5.11 11.35
C GLU A 493 -8.00 -4.61 10.56
N SER A 494 -8.08 -4.63 9.23
CA SER A 494 -6.99 -4.16 8.36
C SER A 494 -6.82 -2.64 8.46
N ILE A 495 -7.92 -1.90 8.54
CA ILE A 495 -7.93 -0.45 8.76
C ILE A 495 -7.33 -0.14 10.14
N LYS A 496 -7.80 -0.85 11.19
CA LYS A 496 -7.34 -0.70 12.58
C LYS A 496 -5.81 -0.88 12.70
N GLN A 497 -5.23 -1.86 12.00
CA GLN A 497 -3.78 -2.06 11.98
C GLN A 497 -3.02 -0.84 11.43
N ARG A 498 -3.49 -0.23 10.33
CA ARG A 498 -2.86 0.96 9.74
C ARG A 498 -3.08 2.22 10.56
N LEU A 499 -4.16 2.29 11.32
CA LEU A 499 -4.45 3.37 12.28
C LEU A 499 -3.74 3.21 13.64
N GLY A 500 -2.67 2.38 13.70
CA GLY A 500 -1.91 2.17 14.94
C GLY A 500 -2.71 1.46 16.04
N GLY A 501 -3.58 0.54 15.67
CA GLY A 501 -4.43 -0.25 16.57
C GLY A 501 -5.74 0.44 16.98
N LYS A 502 -6.04 1.64 16.46
CA LYS A 502 -7.29 2.37 16.75
C LYS A 502 -8.37 2.02 15.75
N SER A 503 -9.59 1.78 16.22
CA SER A 503 -10.78 1.59 15.38
C SER A 503 -11.17 2.88 14.64
N PRO A 504 -11.67 2.80 13.38
CA PRO A 504 -12.13 3.95 12.61
C PRO A 504 -13.59 4.36 13.01
N ASN A 505 -13.81 4.61 14.29
CA ASN A 505 -15.15 4.80 14.86
C ASN A 505 -15.84 6.07 14.31
N LEU A 506 -15.08 7.15 14.08
CA LEU A 506 -15.62 8.38 13.50
C LEU A 506 -16.05 8.17 12.04
N ALA A 507 -15.27 7.41 11.26
CA ALA A 507 -15.64 7.08 9.88
C ALA A 507 -16.89 6.19 9.84
N ASP A 508 -16.94 5.15 10.69
CA ASP A 508 -18.06 4.20 10.72
C ASP A 508 -19.38 4.93 11.05
N VAL A 509 -19.42 5.83 12.04
CA VAL A 509 -20.67 6.55 12.38
C VAL A 509 -21.10 7.56 11.32
N VAL A 510 -20.16 8.18 10.61
CA VAL A 510 -20.49 9.05 9.46
C VAL A 510 -21.07 8.22 8.31
N VAL A 511 -20.58 7.02 8.10
CA VAL A 511 -21.13 6.06 7.12
C VAL A 511 -22.55 5.64 7.53
N TYR A 512 -22.78 5.35 8.81
CA TYR A 512 -24.10 4.98 9.33
C TYR A 512 -25.09 6.14 9.24
N TRP A 513 -24.69 7.36 9.62
CA TRP A 513 -25.48 8.57 9.43
C TRP A 513 -25.86 8.76 7.96
N ASN A 514 -24.89 8.70 7.04
CA ASN A 514 -25.14 8.91 5.61
C ASN A 514 -26.08 7.87 5.01
N TRP A 515 -25.99 6.63 5.46
CA TRP A 515 -26.90 5.56 5.07
C TRP A 515 -28.32 5.78 5.57
N THR A 516 -28.42 6.10 6.87
CA THR A 516 -29.70 6.23 7.57
C THR A 516 -30.52 7.42 7.08
N ARG A 517 -29.89 8.57 6.81
CA ARG A 517 -30.57 9.76 6.28
C ARG A 517 -31.28 9.51 4.95
N LYS A 518 -30.78 8.59 4.13
CA LYS A 518 -31.36 8.21 2.83
C LYS A 518 -32.57 7.28 2.95
N GLY A 519 -32.90 6.84 4.15
CA GLY A 519 -34.04 5.94 4.40
C GLY A 519 -33.89 4.56 3.77
N TYR A 520 -32.65 4.09 3.60
CA TYR A 520 -32.39 2.74 3.09
C TYR A 520 -32.63 1.72 4.20
N PHE A 521 -33.82 1.13 4.20
CA PHE A 521 -34.18 0.04 5.12
C PHE A 521 -33.71 -1.29 4.55
N ALA A 522 -33.25 -2.21 5.39
CA ALA A 522 -32.63 -3.50 5.01
C ALA A 522 -33.49 -4.42 4.10
N SER A 523 -34.71 -4.05 3.76
CA SER A 523 -35.64 -4.83 2.93
C SER A 523 -35.92 -4.24 1.54
N LYS A 524 -35.33 -3.10 1.15
CA LYS A 524 -35.57 -2.51 -0.17
C LYS A 524 -34.41 -2.75 -1.13
N LYS A 525 -34.71 -3.29 -2.32
CA LYS A 525 -33.78 -3.29 -3.46
C LYS A 525 -33.47 -1.85 -3.82
N VAL A 526 -32.25 -1.40 -3.54
CA VAL A 526 -31.81 -0.05 -3.86
C VAL A 526 -31.20 -0.07 -5.27
N PHE A 527 -31.79 0.66 -6.19
CA PHE A 527 -31.25 0.90 -7.52
C PHE A 527 -30.56 2.26 -7.50
N LEU A 528 -29.24 2.26 -7.69
CA LEU A 528 -28.46 3.49 -7.76
C LEU A 528 -28.30 3.90 -9.22
N PRO A 529 -28.75 5.09 -9.62
CA PRO A 529 -28.44 5.61 -10.95
C PRO A 529 -26.97 6.04 -11.02
N PHE A 530 -26.29 5.61 -12.06
CA PHE A 530 -24.97 6.10 -12.42
C PHE A 530 -25.15 7.46 -13.10
N GLY A 531 -24.65 8.51 -12.52
CA GLY A 531 -24.55 9.84 -13.10
C GLY A 531 -23.10 10.32 -13.14
#